data_2de7f7324fe22c2488bc344a2eb3d63b
#
_entry.id   2de7f7324fe22c2488bc344a2eb3d63b
#
_cell.length_a   1.000
_cell.length_b   1.000
_cell.length_c   1.000
_cell.angle_alpha   90.00
_cell.angle_beta   90.00
_cell.angle_gamma   90.00
#
_symmetry.space_group_name_H-M   'P 1'
#
loop_
_entity.id
_entity.type
_entity.pdbx_description
1 polymer ?
#
loop_
_entity_poly.entity_id
_entity_poly.type
_entity_poly.pdbx_seq_one_letter_code
_entity_poly.pdbx_strand_id
1 'polypeptide(L)'
;MKKLKPFDYIIIIAVIAVVLIGALAYLGKNKFSKSPVEATKKIAFQVMIRSVSLTDAKNPFKIGEESFITIRNVPYTKLQIIDVASSPKKTILPVNNPQQPFIVIDDYSQPFQFDFVVTLIDDAKITKDGPVVGGNKIKIGLPIVLEGFNYRIGGSISNVQVLEDKDVEMINKYVATAKKQQLVEMLQEKADAQSPQTANEDKKQNTKEEKTQKSAE
;
A
#
# COMPACT_ATOMS: atom_id res chain seq x y z
N MET A 1 22.14 -73.40 32.77
CA MET A 1 22.35 -72.05 32.25
C MET A 1 23.56 -72.06 31.34
N LYS A 2 23.40 -71.80 30.02
CA LYS A 2 24.54 -71.72 29.07
C LYS A 2 25.34 -70.45 29.39
N LYS A 3 26.60 -70.66 29.73
CA LYS A 3 27.54 -69.54 29.91
C LYS A 3 27.77 -68.88 28.55
N LEU A 4 27.46 -67.58 28.44
CA LEU A 4 27.70 -66.76 27.25
C LEU A 4 29.19 -66.74 26.94
N LYS A 5 29.55 -66.96 25.67
CA LYS A 5 30.92 -66.87 25.21
C LYS A 5 31.37 -65.40 25.11
N PRO A 6 32.64 -65.09 25.29
CA PRO A 6 33.09 -63.67 25.17
C PRO A 6 32.69 -63.00 23.87
N PHE A 7 32.52 -63.76 22.80
CA PHE A 7 32.03 -63.28 21.51
C PHE A 7 30.57 -62.76 21.57
N ASP A 8 29.70 -63.36 22.40
CA ASP A 8 28.31 -62.98 22.55
C ASP A 8 28.17 -61.58 23.20
N TYR A 9 29.13 -61.23 24.10
CA TYR A 9 29.14 -59.88 24.70
C TYR A 9 29.51 -58.79 23.68
N ILE A 10 30.42 -59.07 22.75
CA ILE A 10 30.81 -58.13 21.68
C ILE A 10 29.58 -57.84 20.79
N ILE A 11 28.81 -58.85 20.41
CA ILE A 11 27.61 -58.72 19.61
C ILE A 11 26.55 -57.92 20.35
N ILE A 12 26.32 -58.17 21.63
CA ILE A 12 25.37 -57.44 22.45
C ILE A 12 25.74 -55.96 22.54
N ILE A 13 27.02 -55.63 22.78
CA ILE A 13 27.50 -54.27 22.85
C ILE A 13 27.31 -53.55 21.51
N ALA A 14 27.63 -54.26 20.38
CA ALA A 14 27.43 -53.68 19.03
C ALA A 14 25.97 -53.36 18.75
N VAL A 15 25.04 -54.25 19.12
CA VAL A 15 23.58 -54.01 18.95
C VAL A 15 23.10 -52.81 19.80
N ILE A 16 23.55 -52.74 21.06
CA ILE A 16 23.21 -51.62 21.95
C ILE A 16 23.76 -50.30 21.37
N ALA A 17 24.98 -50.29 20.84
CA ALA A 17 25.57 -49.09 20.21
C ALA A 17 24.77 -48.62 18.99
N VAL A 18 24.33 -49.55 18.13
CA VAL A 18 23.52 -49.23 16.94
C VAL A 18 22.14 -48.66 17.36
N VAL A 19 21.50 -49.24 18.38
CA VAL A 19 20.22 -48.76 18.91
C VAL A 19 20.37 -47.37 19.54
N LEU A 20 21.44 -47.12 20.29
CA LEU A 20 21.73 -45.81 20.87
C LEU A 20 22.00 -44.75 19.80
N ILE A 21 22.77 -45.08 18.76
CA ILE A 21 23.03 -44.16 17.64
C ILE A 21 21.70 -43.83 16.89
N GLY A 22 20.90 -44.86 16.64
CA GLY A 22 19.56 -44.69 16.02
C GLY A 22 18.62 -43.84 16.85
N ALA A 23 18.59 -44.08 18.16
CA ALA A 23 17.78 -43.28 19.09
C ALA A 23 18.25 -41.81 19.18
N LEU A 24 19.58 -41.60 19.23
CA LEU A 24 20.15 -40.24 19.20
C LEU A 24 19.86 -39.51 17.87
N ALA A 25 19.95 -40.22 16.74
CA ALA A 25 19.62 -39.66 15.44
C ALA A 25 18.12 -39.34 15.31
N TYR A 26 17.24 -40.18 15.87
CA TYR A 26 15.78 -39.92 15.89
C TYR A 26 15.42 -38.74 16.80
N LEU A 27 15.99 -38.68 18.00
CA LEU A 27 15.78 -37.56 18.94
C LEU A 27 16.44 -36.27 18.45
N GLY A 28 17.57 -36.36 17.74
CA GLY A 28 18.26 -35.22 17.14
C GLY A 28 17.47 -34.60 15.99
N LYS A 29 16.80 -35.38 15.16
CA LYS A 29 15.94 -34.86 14.09
C LYS A 29 14.83 -33.95 14.62
N ASN A 30 14.28 -34.26 15.79
CA ASN A 30 13.20 -33.44 16.38
C ASN A 30 13.70 -32.12 17.02
N LYS A 31 15.01 -31.95 17.24
CA LYS A 31 15.58 -30.71 17.78
C LYS A 31 16.07 -29.75 16.71
N PHE A 32 16.35 -30.22 15.49
CA PHE A 32 16.83 -29.38 14.40
C PHE A 32 15.72 -28.82 13.49
N SER A 33 14.47 -29.26 13.64
CA SER A 33 13.33 -28.75 12.88
C SER A 33 12.43 -27.85 13.73
N LYS A 34 13.00 -26.97 14.56
CA LYS A 34 12.32 -25.73 14.89
C LYS A 34 12.60 -24.76 13.75
N SER A 35 11.90 -24.94 12.64
CA SER A 35 11.58 -23.79 11.79
C SER A 35 11.02 -22.73 12.75
N PRO A 36 11.57 -21.52 12.82
CA PRO A 36 10.93 -20.47 13.59
C PRO A 36 9.47 -20.46 13.14
N VAL A 37 8.54 -20.52 14.09
CA VAL A 37 7.10 -20.44 13.79
C VAL A 37 6.93 -19.16 13.00
N GLU A 38 6.79 -19.29 11.68
CA GLU A 38 6.54 -18.19 10.78
C GLU A 38 5.13 -17.71 11.09
N ALA A 39 5.03 -16.75 12.01
CA ALA A 39 3.76 -16.16 12.35
C ALA A 39 3.25 -15.37 11.16
N THR A 40 2.05 -15.65 10.69
CA THR A 40 1.35 -14.77 9.76
C THR A 40 0.87 -13.54 10.54
N LYS A 41 1.26 -12.36 10.11
CA LYS A 41 0.84 -11.08 10.67
C LYS A 41 0.42 -10.13 9.58
N LYS A 42 -0.44 -9.19 9.92
CA LYS A 42 -0.75 -8.08 9.01
C LYS A 42 0.43 -7.12 8.92
N ILE A 43 0.71 -6.67 7.72
CA ILE A 43 1.69 -5.62 7.45
C ILE A 43 1.01 -4.48 6.70
N ALA A 44 1.47 -3.27 6.98
CA ALA A 44 1.24 -2.11 6.13
C ALA A 44 2.55 -1.78 5.40
N PHE A 45 2.46 -1.48 4.13
CA PHE A 45 3.61 -0.98 3.37
C PHE A 45 3.21 0.20 2.51
N GLN A 46 4.13 1.16 2.41
CA GLN A 46 3.94 2.39 1.66
C GLN A 46 4.64 2.29 0.31
N VAL A 47 3.94 2.70 -0.74
CA VAL A 47 4.46 2.78 -2.09
C VAL A 47 4.61 4.25 -2.45
N MET A 48 5.85 4.68 -2.66
CA MET A 48 6.18 5.99 -3.18
C MET A 48 6.09 5.97 -4.71
N ILE A 49 5.26 6.83 -5.25
CA ILE A 49 5.03 7.03 -6.68
C ILE A 49 5.38 8.48 -6.99
N ARG A 50 6.25 8.70 -7.96
CA ARG A 50 6.76 10.05 -8.25
C ARG A 50 6.33 10.55 -9.61
N SER A 51 6.10 11.85 -9.69
CA SER A 51 5.90 12.60 -10.94
C SER A 51 4.79 12.01 -11.84
N VAL A 52 3.66 11.67 -11.23
CA VAL A 52 2.47 11.24 -11.98
C VAL A 52 1.83 12.44 -12.63
N SER A 53 1.72 12.41 -13.96
CA SER A 53 0.99 13.44 -14.71
C SER A 53 -0.50 13.09 -14.76
N LEU A 54 -1.33 13.98 -14.29
CA LEU A 54 -2.79 13.86 -14.30
C LEU A 54 -3.37 14.90 -15.28
N THR A 55 -4.56 14.66 -15.79
CA THR A 55 -5.27 15.64 -16.61
C THR A 55 -5.96 16.70 -15.74
N ASP A 56 -6.31 16.29 -14.53
CA ASP A 56 -6.89 17.14 -13.50
C ASP A 56 -6.18 16.88 -12.14
N ALA A 57 -6.46 17.68 -11.13
CA ALA A 57 -5.88 17.52 -9.80
C ALA A 57 -6.56 16.42 -8.96
N LYS A 58 -7.44 15.59 -9.56
CA LYS A 58 -8.15 14.55 -8.83
C LYS A 58 -7.26 13.37 -8.54
N ASN A 59 -7.18 12.99 -7.28
CA ASN A 59 -6.43 11.83 -6.84
C ASN A 59 -7.04 10.53 -7.41
N PRO A 60 -6.28 9.73 -8.17
CA PRO A 60 -6.79 8.46 -8.71
C PRO A 60 -6.93 7.37 -7.66
N PHE A 61 -6.25 7.50 -6.52
CA PHE A 61 -6.28 6.54 -5.42
C PHE A 61 -7.33 6.95 -4.40
N LYS A 62 -8.17 6.02 -3.97
CA LYS A 62 -9.19 6.27 -2.94
C LYS A 62 -9.03 5.32 -1.77
N ILE A 63 -9.15 5.86 -0.55
CA ILE A 63 -9.05 5.07 0.67
C ILE A 63 -10.20 4.07 0.72
N GLY A 64 -9.84 2.82 1.02
CA GLY A 64 -10.76 1.71 1.12
C GLY A 64 -11.12 1.04 -0.21
N GLU A 65 -10.68 1.54 -1.35
CA GLU A 65 -10.71 0.80 -2.61
C GLU A 65 -9.61 -0.26 -2.68
N GLU A 66 -9.77 -1.21 -3.58
CA GLU A 66 -8.78 -2.24 -3.84
C GLU A 66 -7.95 -1.88 -5.08
N SER A 67 -6.63 -2.03 -4.97
CA SER A 67 -5.69 -1.95 -6.08
C SER A 67 -5.09 -3.32 -6.34
N PHE A 68 -5.10 -3.76 -7.59
CA PHE A 68 -4.35 -4.96 -7.98
C PHE A 68 -2.86 -4.64 -7.99
N ILE A 69 -2.06 -5.51 -7.41
CA ILE A 69 -0.62 -5.28 -7.34
C ILE A 69 0.18 -6.30 -8.13
N THR A 70 1.26 -5.82 -8.72
CA THR A 70 2.26 -6.61 -9.42
C THR A 70 3.62 -6.37 -8.75
N ILE A 71 4.26 -7.43 -8.27
CA ILE A 71 5.55 -7.36 -7.60
C ILE A 71 6.61 -7.96 -8.54
N ARG A 72 7.67 -7.20 -8.87
CA ARG A 72 8.74 -7.63 -9.79
C ARG A 72 8.19 -8.18 -11.12
N ASN A 73 7.17 -7.54 -11.67
CA ASN A 73 6.47 -7.95 -12.88
C ASN A 73 5.70 -9.29 -12.78
N VAL A 74 5.50 -9.81 -11.56
CA VAL A 74 4.65 -10.98 -11.30
C VAL A 74 3.33 -10.50 -10.70
N PRO A 75 2.20 -10.76 -11.34
CA PRO A 75 0.88 -10.46 -10.79
C PRO A 75 0.69 -11.16 -9.44
N TYR A 76 0.13 -10.44 -8.46
CA TYR A 76 -0.10 -11.02 -7.14
C TYR A 76 -1.59 -11.07 -6.78
N THR A 77 -2.14 -10.00 -6.22
CA THR A 77 -3.53 -9.95 -5.78
C THR A 77 -4.03 -8.50 -5.66
N LYS A 78 -5.30 -8.35 -5.31
CA LYS A 78 -5.87 -7.06 -4.93
C LYS A 78 -5.63 -6.82 -3.45
N LEU A 79 -5.14 -5.62 -3.12
CA LEU A 79 -4.92 -5.16 -1.76
C LEU A 79 -5.69 -3.89 -1.49
N GLN A 80 -6.16 -3.74 -0.26
CA GLN A 80 -6.88 -2.56 0.16
C GLN A 80 -5.94 -1.39 0.37
N ILE A 81 -6.31 -0.23 -0.18
CA ILE A 81 -5.68 1.05 0.09
C ILE A 81 -6.22 1.56 1.44
N ILE A 82 -5.35 1.76 2.41
CA ILE A 82 -5.72 2.22 3.75
C ILE A 82 -5.41 3.68 4.00
N ASP A 83 -4.47 4.25 3.24
CA ASP A 83 -4.12 5.66 3.33
C ASP A 83 -3.49 6.17 2.02
N VAL A 84 -3.69 7.44 1.71
CA VAL A 84 -3.13 8.10 0.52
C VAL A 84 -2.72 9.52 0.87
N ALA A 85 -1.44 9.81 0.74
CA ALA A 85 -0.93 11.17 0.76
C ALA A 85 -0.53 11.59 -0.66
N SER A 86 -0.86 12.83 -1.03
CA SER A 86 -0.48 13.43 -2.31
C SER A 86 0.16 14.78 -2.09
N SER A 87 1.14 15.11 -2.91
CA SER A 87 1.74 16.43 -2.93
C SER A 87 2.04 16.85 -4.37
N PRO A 88 1.86 18.14 -4.72
CA PRO A 88 2.34 18.67 -5.99
C PRO A 88 3.85 18.43 -6.11
N LYS A 89 4.30 18.28 -7.35
CA LYS A 89 5.74 18.19 -7.62
C LYS A 89 6.43 19.46 -7.16
N LYS A 90 7.56 19.29 -6.49
CA LYS A 90 8.35 20.41 -5.96
C LYS A 90 9.59 20.66 -6.78
N THR A 91 9.98 21.94 -6.86
CA THR A 91 11.22 22.39 -7.49
C THR A 91 12.04 23.25 -6.55
N ILE A 92 13.31 23.41 -6.87
CA ILE A 92 14.25 24.24 -6.10
C ILE A 92 14.39 25.57 -6.82
N LEU A 93 14.09 26.66 -6.10
CA LEU A 93 14.29 28.02 -6.56
C LEU A 93 15.51 28.62 -5.86
N PRO A 94 16.56 29.03 -6.60
CA PRO A 94 17.67 29.78 -6.00
C PRO A 94 17.21 31.17 -5.59
N VAL A 95 17.66 31.62 -4.42
CA VAL A 95 17.36 32.95 -3.87
C VAL A 95 18.66 33.64 -3.48
N ASN A 96 18.66 34.96 -3.61
CA ASN A 96 19.83 35.77 -3.24
C ASN A 96 19.87 36.03 -1.72
N ASN A 97 20.00 34.92 -0.95
CA ASN A 97 20.18 34.98 0.50
C ASN A 97 21.36 34.08 0.89
N PRO A 98 22.47 34.62 1.39
CA PRO A 98 23.66 33.80 1.75
C PRO A 98 23.42 32.77 2.83
N GLN A 99 22.40 32.96 3.71
CA GLN A 99 22.06 32.03 4.79
C GLN A 99 21.12 30.90 4.31
N GLN A 100 20.35 31.17 3.26
CA GLN A 100 19.42 30.19 2.64
C GLN A 100 19.44 30.38 1.13
N PRO A 101 20.41 29.79 0.41
CA PRO A 101 20.63 30.07 -1.02
C PRO A 101 19.56 29.50 -1.94
N PHE A 102 18.67 28.68 -1.43
CA PHE A 102 17.56 28.12 -2.17
C PHE A 102 16.32 27.88 -1.29
N ILE A 103 15.16 27.88 -1.91
CA ILE A 103 13.88 27.49 -1.30
C ILE A 103 13.25 26.37 -2.13
N VAL A 104 12.44 25.53 -1.48
CA VAL A 104 11.66 24.48 -2.14
C VAL A 104 10.24 24.98 -2.28
N ILE A 105 9.74 25.04 -3.50
CA ILE A 105 8.37 25.47 -3.83
C ILE A 105 7.68 24.45 -4.71
N ASP A 106 6.37 24.57 -4.87
CA ASP A 106 5.63 23.78 -5.85
C ASP A 106 6.07 24.17 -7.28
N ASP A 107 6.19 23.18 -8.15
CA ASP A 107 6.61 23.37 -9.53
C ASP A 107 5.44 23.86 -10.40
N TYR A 108 5.26 25.15 -10.49
CA TYR A 108 4.20 25.74 -11.32
C TYR A 108 4.42 25.56 -12.83
N SER A 109 5.59 25.12 -13.27
CA SER A 109 5.80 24.74 -14.69
C SER A 109 5.16 23.40 -15.04
N GLN A 110 4.84 22.58 -14.02
CA GLN A 110 4.24 21.29 -14.16
C GLN A 110 3.02 21.12 -13.20
N PRO A 111 1.97 21.94 -13.36
CA PRO A 111 0.90 22.08 -12.36
C PRO A 111 0.07 20.81 -12.14
N PHE A 112 0.13 19.84 -13.07
CA PHE A 112 -0.60 18.58 -12.99
C PHE A 112 0.29 17.37 -12.70
N GLN A 113 1.50 17.60 -12.19
CA GLN A 113 2.36 16.54 -11.70
C GLN A 113 2.31 16.44 -10.18
N PHE A 114 2.09 15.20 -9.71
CA PHE A 114 1.96 14.90 -8.30
C PHE A 114 2.83 13.73 -7.90
N ASP A 115 3.31 13.76 -6.66
CA ASP A 115 3.90 12.63 -5.96
C ASP A 115 2.86 12.03 -5.01
N PHE A 116 2.77 10.70 -4.96
CA PHE A 116 1.84 9.98 -4.10
C PHE A 116 2.59 9.03 -3.16
N VAL A 117 2.07 8.88 -1.95
CA VAL A 117 2.40 7.80 -1.03
C VAL A 117 1.13 7.02 -0.78
N VAL A 118 1.06 5.80 -1.30
CA VAL A 118 -0.11 4.91 -1.15
C VAL A 118 0.24 3.84 -0.14
N THR A 119 -0.56 3.72 0.91
CA THR A 119 -0.39 2.70 1.95
C THR A 119 -1.36 1.55 1.72
N LEU A 120 -0.82 0.34 1.63
CA LEU A 120 -1.54 -0.90 1.40
C LEU A 120 -1.40 -1.82 2.61
N ILE A 121 -2.40 -2.68 2.83
CA ILE A 121 -2.40 -3.69 3.89
C ILE A 121 -2.48 -5.10 3.30
N ASP A 122 -1.72 -6.04 3.88
CA ASP A 122 -1.75 -7.46 3.49
C ASP A 122 -1.36 -8.38 4.65
N ASP A 123 -1.61 -9.68 4.47
CA ASP A 123 -1.13 -10.73 5.36
C ASP A 123 0.24 -11.24 4.91
N ALA A 124 1.23 -11.19 5.80
CA ALA A 124 2.59 -11.59 5.50
C ALA A 124 3.10 -12.67 6.46
N LYS A 125 3.88 -13.59 5.94
CA LYS A 125 4.72 -14.48 6.76
C LYS A 125 5.93 -13.71 7.25
N ILE A 126 6.08 -13.61 8.56
CA ILE A 126 7.22 -12.93 9.17
C ILE A 126 8.38 -13.92 9.29
N THR A 127 9.43 -13.68 8.52
CA THR A 127 10.65 -14.48 8.51
C THR A 127 11.80 -13.71 9.15
N LYS A 128 12.94 -14.41 9.38
CA LYS A 128 14.18 -13.75 9.87
C LYS A 128 14.68 -12.65 8.93
N ASP A 129 14.38 -12.78 7.65
CA ASP A 129 14.82 -11.84 6.60
C ASP A 129 13.80 -10.74 6.32
N GLY A 130 12.69 -10.72 7.02
CA GLY A 130 11.60 -9.76 6.85
C GLY A 130 10.28 -10.40 6.40
N PRO A 131 9.24 -9.58 6.18
CA PRO A 131 7.94 -10.05 5.76
C PRO A 131 7.96 -10.57 4.33
N VAL A 132 7.20 -11.64 4.10
CA VAL A 132 7.02 -12.31 2.80
C VAL A 132 5.56 -12.32 2.43
N VAL A 133 5.23 -11.77 1.28
CA VAL A 133 3.90 -11.65 0.70
C VAL A 133 3.90 -12.30 -0.68
N GLY A 134 3.01 -13.26 -0.93
CA GLY A 134 2.95 -13.96 -2.22
C GLY A 134 4.27 -14.58 -2.67
N GLY A 135 5.08 -15.07 -1.73
CA GLY A 135 6.42 -15.62 -2.02
C GLY A 135 7.51 -14.56 -2.23
N ASN A 136 7.18 -13.28 -2.24
CA ASN A 136 8.13 -12.17 -2.40
C ASN A 136 8.49 -11.54 -1.06
N LYS A 137 9.78 -11.33 -0.81
CA LYS A 137 10.26 -10.55 0.35
C LYS A 137 9.92 -9.09 0.14
N ILE A 138 9.12 -8.50 1.03
CA ILE A 138 8.73 -7.10 0.98
C ILE A 138 9.81 -6.27 1.68
N LYS A 139 10.48 -5.41 0.92
CA LYS A 139 11.56 -4.55 1.41
C LYS A 139 11.50 -3.18 0.77
N ILE A 140 12.01 -2.18 1.46
CA ILE A 140 12.18 -0.83 0.91
C ILE A 140 13.02 -0.90 -0.37
N GLY A 141 12.61 -0.14 -1.38
CA GLY A 141 13.23 -0.12 -2.70
C GLY A 141 12.70 -1.18 -3.68
N LEU A 142 11.83 -2.10 -3.23
CA LEU A 142 11.23 -3.08 -4.13
C LEU A 142 10.27 -2.40 -5.11
N PRO A 143 10.44 -2.60 -6.44
CA PRO A 143 9.51 -2.07 -7.42
C PRO A 143 8.16 -2.80 -7.36
N ILE A 144 7.08 -2.03 -7.41
CA ILE A 144 5.71 -2.50 -7.39
C ILE A 144 4.87 -1.68 -8.36
N VAL A 145 3.90 -2.32 -9.01
CA VAL A 145 2.92 -1.65 -9.87
C VAL A 145 1.56 -1.76 -9.20
N LEU A 146 0.86 -0.63 -9.09
CA LEU A 146 -0.51 -0.52 -8.63
C LEU A 146 -1.42 -0.36 -9.84
N GLU A 147 -2.50 -1.13 -9.89
CA GLU A 147 -3.47 -1.12 -10.96
C GLU A 147 -4.89 -1.07 -10.40
N GLY A 148 -5.62 -0.01 -10.75
CA GLY A 148 -7.03 0.18 -10.44
C GLY A 148 -7.88 0.24 -11.70
N PHE A 149 -9.08 0.76 -11.58
CA PHE A 149 -10.00 0.85 -12.72
C PHE A 149 -9.48 1.77 -13.83
N ASN A 150 -8.86 2.89 -13.48
CA ASN A 150 -8.44 3.95 -14.40
C ASN A 150 -6.95 4.30 -14.31
N TYR A 151 -6.16 3.51 -13.58
CA TYR A 151 -4.72 3.73 -13.45
C TYR A 151 -3.93 2.42 -13.47
N ARG A 152 -2.72 2.50 -13.98
CA ARG A 152 -1.67 1.49 -13.83
C ARG A 152 -0.34 2.23 -13.67
N ILE A 153 0.16 2.30 -12.45
CA ILE A 153 1.25 3.19 -12.08
C ILE A 153 2.30 2.43 -11.30
N GLY A 154 3.57 2.58 -11.70
CA GLY A 154 4.71 1.99 -11.01
C GLY A 154 5.23 2.89 -9.90
N GLY A 155 5.68 2.26 -8.82
CA GLY A 155 6.33 2.91 -7.70
C GLY A 155 7.35 1.99 -7.04
N SER A 156 7.88 2.40 -5.90
CA SER A 156 8.76 1.60 -5.07
C SER A 156 8.29 1.62 -3.62
N ILE A 157 8.48 0.51 -2.93
CA ILE A 157 8.18 0.44 -1.49
C ILE A 157 9.11 1.39 -0.75
N SER A 158 8.55 2.31 0.02
CA SER A 158 9.27 3.32 0.81
C SER A 158 9.26 3.03 2.30
N ASN A 159 8.28 2.27 2.80
CA ASN A 159 8.19 1.85 4.19
C ASN A 159 7.48 0.51 4.32
N VAL A 160 7.82 -0.27 5.37
CA VAL A 160 7.18 -1.54 5.69
C VAL A 160 7.05 -1.64 7.21
N GLN A 161 5.84 -1.87 7.69
CA GLN A 161 5.54 -1.97 9.10
C GLN A 161 4.73 -3.23 9.38
N VAL A 162 5.14 -4.00 10.38
CA VAL A 162 4.34 -5.10 10.93
C VAL A 162 3.32 -4.51 11.89
N LEU A 163 2.06 -4.85 11.70
CA LEU A 163 0.95 -4.33 12.51
C LEU A 163 0.66 -5.24 13.69
N GLU A 164 0.27 -4.63 14.79
CA GLU A 164 -0.37 -5.31 15.91
C GLU A 164 -1.90 -5.31 15.73
N ASP A 165 -2.61 -6.16 16.46
CA ASP A 165 -4.07 -6.27 16.35
C ASP A 165 -4.79 -4.94 16.64
N LYS A 166 -4.24 -4.14 17.57
CA LYS A 166 -4.74 -2.79 17.88
C LYS A 166 -4.64 -1.83 16.70
N ASP A 167 -3.52 -1.90 15.95
CA ASP A 167 -3.30 -1.06 14.78
C ASP A 167 -4.28 -1.41 13.67
N VAL A 168 -4.54 -2.70 13.48
CA VAL A 168 -5.50 -3.21 12.49
C VAL A 168 -6.92 -2.71 12.81
N GLU A 169 -7.32 -2.74 14.07
CA GLU A 169 -8.64 -2.24 14.50
C GLU A 169 -8.77 -0.72 14.24
N MET A 170 -7.75 0.05 14.59
CA MET A 170 -7.72 1.50 14.31
C MET A 170 -7.78 1.81 12.81
N ILE A 171 -7.02 1.09 12.00
CA ILE A 171 -7.01 1.23 10.54
C ILE A 171 -8.39 0.93 9.97
N ASN A 172 -9.04 -0.16 10.38
CA ASN A 172 -10.37 -0.52 9.89
C ASN A 172 -11.41 0.57 10.21
N LYS A 173 -11.35 1.15 11.42
CA LYS A 173 -12.22 2.25 11.81
C LYS A 173 -11.95 3.52 10.99
N TYR A 174 -10.68 3.83 10.77
CA TYR A 174 -10.27 4.98 9.94
C TYR A 174 -10.76 4.83 8.50
N VAL A 175 -10.52 3.68 7.86
CA VAL A 175 -10.94 3.38 6.49
C VAL A 175 -12.48 3.46 6.37
N ALA A 176 -13.22 2.94 7.34
CA ALA A 176 -14.69 3.02 7.34
C ALA A 176 -15.18 4.48 7.41
N THR A 177 -14.51 5.34 8.19
CA THR A 177 -14.82 6.76 8.30
C THR A 177 -14.48 7.50 7.01
N ALA A 178 -13.30 7.26 6.45
CA ALA A 178 -12.85 7.87 5.20
C ALA A 178 -13.78 7.52 4.01
N LYS A 179 -14.21 6.26 3.92
CA LYS A 179 -15.21 5.84 2.90
C LYS A 179 -16.53 6.62 3.01
N LYS A 180 -17.02 6.85 4.23
CA LYS A 180 -18.25 7.65 4.44
C LYS A 180 -18.07 9.09 3.99
N GLN A 181 -16.94 9.71 4.31
CA GLN A 181 -16.64 11.08 3.89
C GLN A 181 -16.55 11.20 2.38
N GLN A 182 -15.82 10.31 1.71
CA GLN A 182 -15.72 10.30 0.24
C GLN A 182 -17.08 10.11 -0.44
N LEU A 183 -17.96 9.27 0.14
CA LEU A 183 -19.31 9.10 -0.38
C LEU A 183 -20.13 10.38 -0.27
N VAL A 184 -20.04 11.09 0.85
CA VAL A 184 -20.73 12.37 1.06
C VAL A 184 -20.24 13.42 0.05
N GLU A 185 -18.92 13.54 -0.14
CA GLU A 185 -18.34 14.46 -1.12
C GLU A 185 -18.81 14.17 -2.56
N MET A 186 -18.83 12.88 -2.95
CA MET A 186 -19.33 12.48 -4.27
C MET A 186 -20.83 12.79 -4.46
N LEU A 187 -21.63 12.65 -3.42
CA LEU A 187 -23.05 12.97 -3.47
C LEU A 187 -23.29 14.49 -3.56
N GLN A 188 -22.48 15.28 -2.85
CA GLN A 188 -22.52 16.74 -2.96
C GLN A 188 -22.10 17.22 -4.34
N GLU A 189 -20.99 16.72 -4.88
CA GLU A 189 -20.53 17.07 -6.23
C GLU A 189 -21.60 16.76 -7.31
N LYS A 190 -22.31 15.64 -7.15
CA LYS A 190 -23.43 15.29 -8.05
C LYS A 190 -24.63 16.19 -7.89
N ALA A 191 -24.96 16.59 -6.66
CA ALA A 191 -26.07 17.50 -6.40
C ALA A 191 -25.80 18.90 -6.96
N ASP A 192 -24.57 19.40 -6.80
CA ASP A 192 -24.15 20.69 -7.34
C ASP A 192 -24.13 20.69 -8.88
N ALA A 193 -23.71 19.57 -9.50
CA ALA A 193 -23.72 19.40 -10.95
C ALA A 193 -25.14 19.28 -11.55
N GLN A 194 -26.11 18.90 -10.74
CA GLN A 194 -27.54 18.79 -11.15
C GLN A 194 -28.37 20.01 -10.83
N SER A 195 -27.83 21.02 -10.14
CA SER A 195 -28.50 22.28 -9.90
C SER A 195 -28.65 23.05 -11.21
N PRO A 196 -29.88 23.29 -11.75
CA PRO A 196 -30.04 23.94 -13.05
C PRO A 196 -29.51 25.37 -12.99
N GLN A 197 -28.80 25.79 -14.02
CA GLN A 197 -28.44 27.21 -14.30
C GLN A 197 -29.71 28.00 -14.72
N THR A 198 -30.75 27.98 -13.92
CA THR A 198 -32.01 28.69 -14.19
C THR A 198 -32.02 30.17 -13.77
N ALA A 199 -30.88 30.68 -13.25
CA ALA A 199 -30.82 32.08 -12.78
C ALA A 199 -30.27 33.09 -13.82
N ASN A 200 -29.81 32.65 -14.99
CA ASN A 200 -29.24 33.58 -15.97
C ASN A 200 -30.06 33.81 -17.27
N GLU A 201 -31.15 33.09 -17.49
CA GLU A 201 -31.99 33.30 -18.65
C GLU A 201 -33.03 34.40 -18.40
N ASP A 202 -33.58 34.54 -17.18
CA ASP A 202 -34.58 35.58 -16.85
C ASP A 202 -34.00 37.00 -16.88
N LYS A 203 -32.67 37.17 -16.66
CA LYS A 203 -32.05 38.51 -16.79
C LYS A 203 -31.81 38.98 -18.22
N LYS A 204 -31.71 38.03 -19.18
CA LYS A 204 -31.49 38.39 -20.60
C LYS A 204 -32.80 38.75 -21.33
N GLN A 205 -33.95 38.25 -20.89
CA GLN A 205 -35.23 38.61 -21.50
C GLN A 205 -35.70 40.00 -21.04
N ASN A 206 -35.57 40.34 -19.77
CA ASN A 206 -35.95 41.64 -19.25
C ASN A 206 -35.15 42.83 -19.83
N THR A 207 -33.87 42.60 -20.20
CA THR A 207 -33.04 43.66 -20.79
C THR A 207 -33.30 43.86 -22.29
N LYS A 208 -33.95 42.90 -22.97
CA LYS A 208 -34.35 43.05 -24.39
C LYS A 208 -35.69 43.78 -24.51
N GLU A 209 -36.62 43.58 -23.61
CA GLU A 209 -37.92 44.29 -23.64
C GLU A 209 -37.79 45.77 -23.30
N GLU A 210 -36.89 46.13 -22.36
CA GLU A 210 -36.65 47.53 -21.96
C GLU A 210 -35.93 48.36 -23.08
N LYS A 211 -35.13 47.68 -23.91
CA LYS A 211 -34.49 48.36 -25.10
C LYS A 211 -35.42 48.55 -26.28
N THR A 212 -36.48 47.76 -26.40
CA THR A 212 -37.43 47.87 -27.52
C THR A 212 -38.49 48.94 -27.29
N GLN A 213 -38.81 49.23 -26.02
CA GLN A 213 -39.74 50.32 -25.66
C GLN A 213 -39.10 51.71 -25.74
N LYS A 214 -37.79 51.84 -25.65
CA LYS A 214 -37.07 53.12 -25.69
C LYS A 214 -36.67 53.59 -27.11
N SER A 215 -36.98 52.79 -28.14
CA SER A 215 -36.74 53.15 -29.56
C SER A 215 -38.03 53.51 -30.30
N ALA A 216 -39.18 53.59 -29.65
CA ALA A 216 -40.51 53.88 -30.25
C ALA A 216 -41.14 55.20 -29.73
N GLU A 217 -40.36 56.03 -28.98
CA GLU A 217 -40.62 57.44 -28.72
C GLU A 217 -39.50 58.28 -29.40
#